data_432532806d275d34134c65ba45244c8d
#
_entry.id   432532806d275d34134c65ba45244c8d
#
_cell.length_a   1.000
_cell.length_b   1.000
_cell.length_c   1.000
_cell.angle_alpha   90.00
_cell.angle_beta   90.00
_cell.angle_gamma   90.00
#
_symmetry.space_group_name_H-M   'P 1'
#
loop_
_entity.id
_entity.type
_entity.pdbx_description
1 polymer ?
#
loop_
_entity_poly.entity_id
_entity_poly.type
_entity_poly.pdbx_seq_one_letter_code
_entity_poly.pdbx_strand_id
1 'polypeptide(L)'
;MNNIYAEILKRVENNEALTLKTEFTGSEGIMAESLKKTLAPYEPHTDMRGRCFADVTFEESDDGHSVAGEPFSPPERLIVLGAGHIALPVCEFAAKSGFEVYVCDDRPSFANEGRFPDAAQVLCDSFENCIRQLKITSYDYIVIITRGHTHDADCLREIFKGTQPAYLGLIGSRRRVKGLLEMLLA
;
A
#
# COMPACT_ATOMS: atom_id res chain seq x y z
N MET A 1 20.54 -2.40 25.70
CA MET A 1 20.67 -1.89 24.32
C MET A 1 19.29 -1.93 23.68
N ASN A 2 18.71 -0.80 23.36
CA ASN A 2 17.47 -0.79 22.58
C ASN A 2 17.79 -1.36 21.19
N ASN A 3 17.14 -2.46 20.85
CA ASN A 3 17.29 -3.04 19.52
C ASN A 3 16.51 -2.19 18.52
N ILE A 4 17.21 -1.36 17.74
CA ILE A 4 16.62 -0.46 16.74
C ILE A 4 15.72 -1.21 15.74
N TYR A 5 16.06 -2.46 15.43
CA TYR A 5 15.25 -3.30 14.54
C TYR A 5 13.93 -3.76 15.19
N ALA A 6 13.90 -3.94 16.51
CA ALA A 6 12.64 -4.21 17.21
C ALA A 6 11.72 -2.99 17.21
N GLU A 7 12.29 -1.79 17.31
CA GLU A 7 11.51 -0.55 17.15
C GLU A 7 10.98 -0.38 15.72
N ILE A 8 11.79 -0.66 14.70
CA ILE A 8 11.37 -0.67 13.29
C ILE A 8 10.19 -1.62 13.10
N LEU A 9 10.33 -2.87 13.54
CA LEU A 9 9.27 -3.88 13.40
C LEU A 9 7.96 -3.43 14.04
N LYS A 10 8.02 -2.94 15.28
CA LYS A 10 6.85 -2.42 15.99
C LYS A 10 6.15 -1.28 15.25
N ARG A 11 6.91 -0.35 14.65
CA ARG A 11 6.36 0.79 13.91
C ARG A 11 5.73 0.34 12.60
N VAL A 12 6.38 -0.56 11.86
CA VAL A 12 5.85 -1.15 10.62
C VAL A 12 4.57 -1.94 10.90
N GLU A 13 4.51 -2.74 11.97
CA GLU A 13 3.29 -3.44 12.41
C GLU A 13 2.14 -2.48 12.77
N ASN A 14 2.46 -1.25 13.18
CA ASN A 14 1.48 -0.17 13.40
C ASN A 14 1.18 0.67 12.16
N ASN A 15 1.48 0.16 10.95
CA ASN A 15 1.29 0.84 9.67
C ASN A 15 2.07 2.17 9.55
N GLU A 16 3.25 2.26 10.14
CA GLU A 16 4.13 3.42 10.07
C GLU A 16 5.33 3.11 9.19
N ALA A 17 5.53 3.86 8.11
CA ALA A 17 6.74 3.78 7.31
C ALA A 17 7.82 4.68 7.88
N LEU A 18 9.08 4.24 7.76
CA LEU A 18 10.24 4.97 8.29
C LEU A 18 11.51 4.63 7.49
N THR A 19 12.54 5.45 7.68
CA THR A 19 13.86 5.22 7.08
C THR A 19 14.89 5.00 8.20
N LEU A 20 15.63 3.89 8.14
CA LEU A 20 16.81 3.69 8.95
C LEU A 20 18.00 4.40 8.28
N LYS A 21 18.47 5.50 8.87
CA LYS A 21 19.68 6.18 8.43
C LYS A 21 20.87 5.58 9.16
N THR A 22 21.86 5.10 8.38
CA THR A 22 23.15 4.63 8.89
C THR A 22 24.23 5.62 8.44
N GLU A 23 24.74 6.39 9.38
CA GLU A 23 25.85 7.33 9.17
C GLU A 23 27.14 6.61 9.49
N PHE A 24 28.15 6.74 8.64
CA PHE A 24 29.46 6.19 8.86
C PHE A 24 30.56 7.09 8.26
N THR A 25 31.72 7.02 8.90
CA THR A 25 32.93 7.69 8.42
C THR A 25 34.01 6.65 8.18
N GLY A 26 34.76 6.80 7.12
CA GLY A 26 35.86 5.90 6.79
C GLY A 26 36.58 6.35 5.53
N SER A 27 37.86 6.01 5.42
CA SER A 27 38.64 6.19 4.19
C SER A 27 38.59 4.93 3.33
N GLU A 28 38.82 5.05 2.02
CA GLU A 28 38.80 3.94 1.07
C GLU A 28 39.50 2.68 1.59
N GLY A 29 38.76 1.55 1.64
CA GLY A 29 39.31 0.22 1.94
C GLY A 29 39.46 -0.13 3.42
N ILE A 30 39.02 0.69 4.35
CA ILE A 30 39.11 0.47 5.81
C ILE A 30 37.71 0.34 6.42
N MET A 31 37.58 -0.47 7.48
CA MET A 31 36.33 -0.55 8.24
C MET A 31 35.91 0.82 8.79
N ALA A 32 34.63 1.11 8.77
CA ALA A 32 34.08 2.38 9.24
C ALA A 32 34.63 2.73 10.65
N GLU A 33 35.19 3.92 10.79
CA GLU A 33 35.73 4.41 12.06
C GLU A 33 34.65 4.75 13.07
N SER A 34 33.47 5.16 12.56
CA SER A 34 32.27 5.36 13.37
C SER A 34 31.04 4.88 12.63
N LEU A 35 30.07 4.36 13.38
CA LEU A 35 28.79 3.93 12.83
C LEU A 35 27.67 4.37 13.77
N LYS A 36 26.75 5.16 13.25
CA LYS A 36 25.58 5.63 13.99
C LYS A 36 24.32 5.31 13.22
N LYS A 37 23.34 4.70 13.89
CA LYS A 37 22.02 4.38 13.33
C LYS A 37 20.94 5.24 13.98
N THR A 38 20.11 5.86 13.13
CA THR A 38 18.98 6.70 13.58
C THR A 38 17.73 6.39 12.75
N LEU A 39 16.56 6.55 13.36
CA LEU A 39 15.30 6.45 12.65
C LEU A 39 14.82 7.83 12.20
N ALA A 40 14.46 7.96 10.94
CA ALA A 40 13.96 9.16 10.33
C ALA A 40 12.54 8.92 9.75
N PRO A 41 11.75 9.97 9.48
CA PRO A 41 10.53 9.86 8.71
C PRO A 41 10.80 9.20 7.37
N TYR A 42 9.81 8.45 6.87
CA TYR A 42 9.90 7.85 5.53
C TYR A 42 9.91 8.93 4.47
N GLU A 43 10.94 8.91 3.63
CA GLU A 43 11.08 9.78 2.47
C GLU A 43 11.04 8.92 1.21
N PRO A 44 9.87 8.80 0.53
CA PRO A 44 9.80 8.02 -0.69
C PRO A 44 10.58 8.70 -1.81
N HIS A 45 11.46 7.96 -2.48
CA HIS A 45 12.05 8.42 -3.73
C HIS A 45 11.05 8.24 -4.87
N THR A 46 10.83 9.31 -5.62
CA THR A 46 10.04 9.26 -6.86
C THR A 46 10.97 9.44 -8.05
N ASP A 47 10.82 8.56 -9.06
CA ASP A 47 11.49 8.78 -10.34
C ASP A 47 10.84 9.94 -11.12
N MET A 48 11.44 10.32 -12.24
CA MET A 48 10.93 11.38 -13.13
C MET A 48 9.53 11.08 -13.71
N ARG A 49 9.01 9.86 -13.51
CA ARG A 49 7.66 9.42 -13.92
C ARG A 49 6.68 9.37 -12.74
N GLY A 50 7.11 9.84 -11.56
CA GLY A 50 6.29 9.85 -10.35
C GLY A 50 6.09 8.47 -9.69
N ARG A 51 6.94 7.47 -10.02
CA ARG A 51 6.89 6.16 -9.37
C ARG A 51 7.68 6.22 -8.08
N CYS A 52 7.05 5.80 -6.97
CA CYS A 52 7.73 5.65 -5.69
C CYS A 52 8.56 4.36 -5.68
N PHE A 53 9.79 4.47 -5.21
CA PHE A 53 10.66 3.32 -4.97
C PHE A 53 11.09 3.30 -3.51
N ALA A 54 11.02 2.14 -2.91
CA ALA A 54 11.57 1.87 -1.59
C ALA A 54 13.00 1.33 -1.72
N ASP A 55 13.86 2.08 -2.40
CA ASP A 55 15.25 1.68 -2.59
C ASP A 55 16.15 2.23 -1.49
N VAL A 56 17.24 1.52 -1.19
CA VAL A 56 18.30 2.01 -0.33
C VAL A 56 18.94 3.21 -1.00
N THR A 57 18.99 4.32 -0.28
CA THR A 57 19.68 5.54 -0.73
C THR A 57 21.09 5.56 -0.17
N PHE A 58 22.00 6.14 -0.93
CA PHE A 58 23.37 6.35 -0.51
C PHE A 58 23.81 7.77 -0.87
N GLU A 59 24.23 8.51 0.14
CA GLU A 59 24.76 9.87 -0.01
C GLU A 59 26.18 9.91 0.55
N GLU A 60 27.09 10.46 -0.21
CA GLU A 60 28.48 10.68 0.20
C GLU A 60 28.78 12.16 0.15
N SER A 61 29.37 12.67 1.22
CA SER A 61 29.84 14.07 1.30
C SER A 61 31.34 14.18 1.12
N ASP A 62 31.78 15.33 0.64
CA ASP A 62 33.20 15.62 0.34
C ASP A 62 34.12 15.51 1.56
N ASP A 63 33.60 15.48 2.77
CA ASP A 63 34.33 15.37 4.04
C ASP A 63 34.52 13.93 4.53
N GLY A 64 34.16 12.92 3.71
CA GLY A 64 34.27 11.51 4.03
C GLY A 64 33.15 10.95 4.93
N HIS A 65 32.07 11.71 5.13
CA HIS A 65 30.86 11.21 5.74
C HIS A 65 29.97 10.57 4.68
N SER A 66 29.43 9.40 5.00
CA SER A 66 28.49 8.70 4.13
C SER A 66 27.24 8.34 4.90
N VAL A 67 26.08 8.44 4.24
CA VAL A 67 24.77 8.10 4.83
C VAL A 67 24.08 7.10 3.94
N ALA A 68 23.75 5.93 4.49
CA ALA A 68 22.88 4.97 3.86
C ALA A 68 21.47 5.07 4.48
N GLY A 69 20.45 5.21 3.64
CA GLY A 69 19.06 5.23 4.03
C GLY A 69 18.35 3.95 3.58
N GLU A 70 17.88 3.14 4.53
CA GLU A 70 17.14 1.91 4.28
C GLU A 70 15.67 2.17 4.62
N PRO A 71 14.75 2.15 3.63
CA PRO A 71 13.32 2.35 3.87
C PRO A 71 12.67 1.08 4.42
N PHE A 72 11.77 1.26 5.37
CA PHE A 72 10.91 0.22 5.91
C PHE A 72 9.47 0.72 5.85
N SER A 73 8.61 -0.04 5.21
CA SER A 73 7.18 0.28 5.07
C SER A 73 6.33 -0.94 5.41
N PRO A 74 5.05 -0.73 5.80
CA PRO A 74 4.08 -1.80 5.85
C PRO A 74 3.99 -2.53 4.50
N PRO A 75 3.59 -3.81 4.48
CA PRO A 75 3.31 -4.52 3.24
C PRO A 75 2.31 -3.75 2.38
N GLU A 76 2.56 -3.64 1.08
CA GLU A 76 1.62 -3.02 0.16
C GLU A 76 0.38 -3.90 0.02
N ARG A 77 -0.79 -3.36 0.37
CA ARG A 77 -2.06 -4.08 0.28
C ARG A 77 -2.82 -3.66 -0.98
N LEU A 78 -3.32 -4.65 -1.73
CA LEU A 78 -4.32 -4.41 -2.78
C LEU A 78 -5.70 -4.83 -2.28
N ILE A 79 -6.60 -3.88 -2.15
CA ILE A 79 -8.00 -4.10 -1.77
C ILE A 79 -8.86 -4.11 -3.03
N VAL A 80 -9.45 -5.25 -3.34
CA VAL A 80 -10.31 -5.46 -4.51
C VAL A 80 -11.76 -5.46 -4.05
N LEU A 81 -12.49 -4.41 -4.41
CA LEU A 81 -13.93 -4.27 -4.12
C LEU A 81 -14.74 -4.81 -5.30
N GLY A 82 -15.26 -6.03 -5.12
CA GLY A 82 -15.97 -6.81 -6.12
C GLY A 82 -15.23 -8.09 -6.50
N ALA A 83 -15.84 -9.26 -6.22
CA ALA A 83 -15.27 -10.60 -6.46
C ALA A 83 -15.77 -11.24 -7.78
N GLY A 84 -16.03 -10.42 -8.81
CA GLY A 84 -16.45 -10.89 -10.13
C GLY A 84 -15.33 -11.65 -10.88
N HIS A 85 -15.59 -11.98 -12.16
CA HIS A 85 -14.64 -12.72 -12.99
C HIS A 85 -13.33 -11.95 -13.26
N ILE A 86 -13.38 -10.61 -13.30
CA ILE A 86 -12.18 -9.77 -13.49
C ILE A 86 -11.31 -9.77 -12.23
N ALA A 87 -11.90 -9.90 -11.05
CA ALA A 87 -11.15 -9.93 -9.81
C ALA A 87 -10.18 -11.13 -9.72
N LEU A 88 -10.51 -12.27 -10.31
CA LEU A 88 -9.68 -13.47 -10.27
C LEU A 88 -8.26 -13.22 -10.80
N PRO A 89 -8.07 -12.85 -12.08
CA PRO A 89 -6.74 -12.59 -12.60
C PRO A 89 -6.08 -11.37 -11.95
N VAL A 90 -6.83 -10.34 -11.52
CA VAL A 90 -6.26 -9.19 -10.81
C VAL A 90 -5.62 -9.64 -9.49
N CYS A 91 -6.32 -10.46 -8.70
CA CYS A 91 -5.79 -10.97 -7.44
C CYS A 91 -4.56 -11.87 -7.64
N GLU A 92 -4.63 -12.79 -8.61
CA GLU A 92 -3.51 -13.68 -8.93
C GLU A 92 -2.24 -12.90 -9.32
N PHE A 93 -2.37 -11.93 -10.23
CA PHE A 93 -1.22 -11.12 -10.67
C PHE A 93 -0.70 -10.22 -9.55
N ALA A 94 -1.58 -9.62 -8.75
CA ALA A 94 -1.18 -8.77 -7.65
C ALA A 94 -0.41 -9.55 -6.57
N ALA A 95 -0.91 -10.73 -6.18
CA ALA A 95 -0.21 -11.59 -5.22
C ALA A 95 1.17 -12.01 -5.73
N LYS A 96 1.28 -12.40 -7.01
CA LYS A 96 2.58 -12.70 -7.66
C LYS A 96 3.51 -11.49 -7.77
N SER A 97 2.97 -10.28 -7.72
CA SER A 97 3.73 -9.03 -7.72
C SER A 97 4.11 -8.55 -6.32
N GLY A 98 3.79 -9.32 -5.27
CA GLY A 98 4.19 -9.03 -3.90
C GLY A 98 3.15 -8.28 -3.05
N PHE A 99 1.96 -7.99 -3.59
CA PHE A 99 0.88 -7.40 -2.80
C PHE A 99 0.24 -8.41 -1.84
N GLU A 100 -0.11 -7.96 -0.65
CA GLU A 100 -1.10 -8.62 0.18
C GLU A 100 -2.50 -8.30 -0.36
N VAL A 101 -3.19 -9.30 -0.92
CA VAL A 101 -4.46 -9.10 -1.61
C VAL A 101 -5.65 -9.33 -0.68
N TYR A 102 -6.55 -8.37 -0.61
CA TYR A 102 -7.83 -8.43 0.13
C TYR A 102 -8.98 -8.33 -0.85
N VAL A 103 -9.93 -9.25 -0.78
CA VAL A 103 -11.10 -9.31 -1.68
C VAL A 103 -12.37 -9.11 -0.90
N CYS A 104 -13.25 -8.22 -1.37
CA CYS A 104 -14.53 -7.90 -0.74
C CYS A 104 -15.68 -8.06 -1.73
N ASP A 105 -16.74 -8.75 -1.36
CA ASP A 105 -18.01 -8.82 -2.10
C ASP A 105 -19.15 -9.19 -1.16
N ASP A 106 -20.34 -8.67 -1.40
CA ASP A 106 -21.52 -8.93 -0.59
C ASP A 106 -22.19 -10.29 -0.86
N ARG A 107 -21.68 -11.05 -1.83
CA ARG A 107 -22.24 -12.34 -2.26
C ARG A 107 -21.37 -13.51 -1.82
N PRO A 108 -21.86 -14.42 -0.95
CA PRO A 108 -21.08 -15.58 -0.48
C PRO A 108 -20.58 -16.51 -1.59
N SER A 109 -21.34 -16.62 -2.69
CA SER A 109 -20.94 -17.42 -3.85
C SER A 109 -19.75 -16.85 -4.64
N PHE A 110 -19.44 -15.58 -4.43
CA PHE A 110 -18.34 -14.85 -5.06
C PHE A 110 -17.18 -14.60 -4.10
N ALA A 111 -17.47 -14.12 -2.88
CA ALA A 111 -16.49 -13.90 -1.83
C ALA A 111 -16.25 -15.18 -1.03
N ASN A 112 -15.42 -16.06 -1.53
CA ASN A 112 -14.97 -17.26 -0.82
C ASN A 112 -13.52 -17.61 -1.17
N GLU A 113 -12.82 -18.18 -0.20
CA GLU A 113 -11.39 -18.52 -0.28
C GLU A 113 -11.06 -19.51 -1.41
N GLY A 114 -11.98 -20.42 -1.72
CA GLY A 114 -11.77 -21.38 -2.82
C GLY A 114 -11.65 -20.73 -4.19
N ARG A 115 -12.17 -19.51 -4.36
CA ARG A 115 -12.04 -18.73 -5.60
C ARG A 115 -10.79 -17.85 -5.62
N PHE A 116 -10.28 -17.47 -4.46
CA PHE A 116 -9.13 -16.57 -4.31
C PHE A 116 -8.06 -17.18 -3.41
N PRO A 117 -7.41 -18.27 -3.85
CA PRO A 117 -6.44 -18.99 -3.04
C PRO A 117 -5.18 -18.18 -2.70
N ASP A 118 -4.86 -17.16 -3.51
CA ASP A 118 -3.69 -16.30 -3.33
C ASP A 118 -4.02 -15.03 -2.51
N ALA A 119 -5.28 -14.84 -2.10
CA ALA A 119 -5.66 -13.70 -1.29
C ALA A 119 -5.26 -13.90 0.19
N ALA A 120 -4.74 -12.86 0.82
CA ALA A 120 -4.47 -12.85 2.26
C ALA A 120 -5.77 -12.92 3.07
N GLN A 121 -6.85 -12.31 2.55
CA GLN A 121 -8.16 -12.37 3.17
C GLN A 121 -9.29 -12.18 2.15
N VAL A 122 -10.40 -12.91 2.35
CA VAL A 122 -11.64 -12.73 1.58
C VAL A 122 -12.75 -12.36 2.55
N LEU A 123 -13.36 -11.19 2.34
CA LEU A 123 -14.43 -10.63 3.17
C LEU A 123 -15.77 -10.73 2.46
N CYS A 124 -16.74 -11.37 3.11
CA CYS A 124 -18.11 -11.47 2.60
C CYS A 124 -19.05 -10.62 3.46
N ASP A 125 -19.18 -9.34 3.12
CA ASP A 125 -20.04 -8.38 3.80
C ASP A 125 -20.37 -7.22 2.83
N SER A 126 -21.18 -6.25 3.26
CA SER A 126 -21.38 -5.01 2.51
C SER A 126 -20.02 -4.30 2.27
N PHE A 127 -19.92 -3.60 1.15
CA PHE A 127 -18.66 -2.91 0.80
C PHE A 127 -18.27 -1.89 1.87
N GLU A 128 -19.23 -1.18 2.46
CA GLU A 128 -18.99 -0.21 3.52
C GLU A 128 -18.40 -0.88 4.79
N ASN A 129 -18.93 -2.04 5.17
CA ASN A 129 -18.45 -2.79 6.32
C ASN A 129 -17.03 -3.32 6.06
N CYS A 130 -16.78 -3.87 4.88
CA CYS A 130 -15.45 -4.32 4.47
C CYS A 130 -14.42 -3.18 4.54
N ILE A 131 -14.75 -2.00 3.98
CA ILE A 131 -13.88 -0.83 3.99
C ILE A 131 -13.57 -0.38 5.43
N ARG A 132 -14.57 -0.32 6.30
CA ARG A 132 -14.37 0.04 7.72
C ARG A 132 -13.53 -0.99 8.47
N GLN A 133 -13.74 -2.28 8.21
CA GLN A 133 -12.98 -3.36 8.84
C GLN A 133 -11.51 -3.33 8.43
N LEU A 134 -11.22 -3.05 7.16
CA LEU A 134 -9.87 -3.02 6.61
C LEU A 134 -9.06 -1.80 7.05
N LYS A 135 -9.70 -0.74 7.57
CA LYS A 135 -9.03 0.48 8.06
C LYS A 135 -8.00 1.00 7.05
N ILE A 136 -8.49 1.56 5.96
CA ILE A 136 -7.67 2.03 4.84
C ILE A 136 -6.58 2.98 5.32
N THR A 137 -5.37 2.79 4.81
CA THR A 137 -4.18 3.61 5.06
C THR A 137 -3.74 4.32 3.79
N SER A 138 -2.79 5.26 3.92
CA SER A 138 -2.17 5.95 2.77
C SER A 138 -1.22 5.06 1.94
N TYR A 139 -0.97 3.82 2.37
CA TYR A 139 -0.14 2.85 1.65
C TYR A 139 -0.98 1.83 0.87
N ASP A 140 -2.31 1.86 0.99
CA ASP A 140 -3.19 0.90 0.35
C ASP A 140 -3.47 1.27 -1.11
N TYR A 141 -3.59 0.24 -1.92
CA TYR A 141 -4.06 0.32 -3.31
C TYR A 141 -5.47 -0.25 -3.36
N ILE A 142 -6.41 0.47 -3.95
CA ILE A 142 -7.81 0.05 -4.03
C ILE A 142 -8.25 -0.03 -5.49
N VAL A 143 -8.90 -1.12 -5.86
CA VAL A 143 -9.53 -1.29 -7.17
C VAL A 143 -11.00 -1.63 -7.00
N ILE A 144 -11.87 -0.77 -7.54
CA ILE A 144 -13.33 -0.97 -7.53
C ILE A 144 -13.75 -1.64 -8.83
N ILE A 145 -14.28 -2.88 -8.71
CA ILE A 145 -14.70 -3.73 -9.83
C ILE A 145 -16.09 -4.30 -9.52
N THR A 146 -16.97 -3.47 -8.97
CA THR A 146 -18.30 -3.95 -8.56
C THR A 146 -19.21 -4.18 -9.76
N ARG A 147 -20.35 -4.85 -9.51
CA ARG A 147 -21.34 -5.15 -10.55
C ARG A 147 -22.22 -3.98 -10.96
N GLY A 148 -22.20 -2.84 -10.28
CA GLY A 148 -23.12 -1.74 -10.56
C GLY A 148 -22.79 -0.38 -9.99
N HIS A 149 -23.38 0.67 -10.56
CA HIS A 149 -23.13 2.08 -10.21
C HIS A 149 -23.41 2.40 -8.74
N THR A 150 -24.43 1.80 -8.14
CA THR A 150 -24.80 2.04 -6.75
C THR A 150 -23.67 1.61 -5.83
N HIS A 151 -23.16 0.40 -6.01
CA HIS A 151 -22.06 -0.12 -5.19
C HIS A 151 -20.76 0.67 -5.40
N ASP A 152 -20.46 1.11 -6.63
CA ASP A 152 -19.29 1.97 -6.88
C ASP A 152 -19.39 3.28 -6.09
N ALA A 153 -20.59 3.90 -6.09
CA ALA A 153 -20.82 5.14 -5.36
C ALA A 153 -20.68 4.96 -3.84
N ASP A 154 -21.22 3.87 -3.31
CA ASP A 154 -21.14 3.56 -1.88
C ASP A 154 -19.70 3.29 -1.46
N CYS A 155 -18.92 2.53 -2.26
CA CYS A 155 -17.48 2.36 -2.06
C CYS A 155 -16.75 3.71 -2.00
N LEU A 156 -16.94 4.56 -3.01
CA LEU A 156 -16.27 5.86 -3.08
C LEU A 156 -16.64 6.76 -1.92
N ARG A 157 -17.94 6.83 -1.56
CA ARG A 157 -18.39 7.63 -0.42
C ARG A 157 -17.76 7.17 0.89
N GLU A 158 -17.61 5.86 1.08
CA GLU A 158 -17.01 5.34 2.31
C GLU A 158 -15.50 5.59 2.34
N ILE A 159 -14.78 5.37 1.22
CA ILE A 159 -13.35 5.64 1.10
C ILE A 159 -13.04 7.11 1.35
N PHE A 160 -13.82 8.03 0.78
CA PHE A 160 -13.60 9.48 0.92
C PHE A 160 -13.88 10.04 2.32
N LYS A 161 -14.52 9.27 3.22
CA LYS A 161 -14.68 9.66 4.63
C LYS A 161 -13.41 9.49 5.45
N GLY A 162 -12.47 8.66 5.00
CA GLY A 162 -11.27 8.28 5.75
C GLY A 162 -9.97 8.74 5.11
N THR A 163 -8.90 8.03 5.46
CA THR A 163 -7.57 8.23 4.87
C THR A 163 -7.61 7.89 3.38
N GLN A 164 -7.01 8.76 2.56
CA GLN A 164 -6.92 8.51 1.13
C GLN A 164 -5.85 7.44 0.85
N PRO A 165 -6.16 6.43 0.03
CA PRO A 165 -5.20 5.39 -0.34
C PRO A 165 -4.12 5.95 -1.29
N ALA A 166 -2.99 5.22 -1.42
CA ALA A 166 -1.94 5.53 -2.38
C ALA A 166 -2.45 5.45 -3.83
N TYR A 167 -3.39 4.55 -4.10
CA TYR A 167 -4.03 4.39 -5.41
C TYR A 167 -5.50 4.05 -5.27
N LEU A 168 -6.33 4.67 -6.09
CA LEU A 168 -7.75 4.37 -6.21
C LEU A 168 -8.14 4.23 -7.67
N GLY A 169 -8.40 3.00 -8.10
CA GLY A 169 -8.83 2.67 -9.45
C GLY A 169 -10.29 2.24 -9.51
N LEU A 170 -11.00 2.66 -10.57
CA LEU A 170 -12.36 2.25 -10.84
C LEU A 170 -12.45 1.68 -12.26
N ILE A 171 -12.91 0.44 -12.38
CA ILE A 171 -13.15 -0.18 -13.68
C ILE A 171 -14.57 0.13 -14.14
N GLY A 172 -14.67 0.82 -15.26
CA GLY A 172 -15.94 1.17 -15.88
C GLY A 172 -15.80 1.83 -17.24
N SER A 173 -16.89 1.87 -18.00
CA SER A 173 -16.93 2.66 -19.23
C SER A 173 -16.80 4.16 -18.91
N ARG A 174 -16.25 4.95 -19.85
CA ARG A 174 -16.13 6.42 -19.67
C ARG A 174 -17.47 7.07 -19.26
N ARG A 175 -18.58 6.63 -19.87
CA ARG A 175 -19.92 7.12 -19.52
C ARG A 175 -20.30 6.81 -18.08
N ARG A 176 -19.99 5.58 -17.61
CA ARG A 176 -20.26 5.14 -16.24
C ARG A 176 -19.45 5.96 -15.24
N VAL A 177 -18.15 6.10 -15.45
CA VAL A 177 -17.27 6.86 -14.57
C VAL A 177 -17.70 8.32 -14.50
N LYS A 178 -18.00 8.97 -15.66
CA LYS A 178 -18.48 10.35 -15.70
C LYS A 178 -19.77 10.55 -14.90
N GLY A 179 -20.78 9.70 -15.13
CA GLY A 179 -22.06 9.81 -14.40
C GLY A 179 -21.92 9.60 -12.89
N LEU A 180 -20.99 8.72 -12.47
CA LEU A 180 -20.67 8.50 -11.06
C LEU A 180 -20.01 9.74 -10.42
N LEU A 181 -19.05 10.35 -11.08
CA LEU A 181 -18.40 11.58 -10.60
C LEU A 181 -19.38 12.74 -10.50
N GLU A 182 -20.25 12.94 -11.51
CA GLU A 182 -21.32 13.94 -11.47
C GLU A 182 -22.26 13.74 -10.26
N MET A 183 -22.62 12.49 -9.95
CA MET A 183 -23.48 12.16 -8.80
C MET A 183 -22.78 12.40 -7.45
N LEU A 184 -21.46 12.24 -7.36
CA LEU A 184 -20.70 12.46 -6.13
C LEU A 184 -20.42 13.95 -5.86
N LEU A 185 -20.47 14.79 -6.90
CA LEU A 185 -20.24 16.24 -6.82
C LEU A 185 -21.54 17.04 -6.60
N ALA A 186 -22.70 16.42 -6.73
CA ALA A 186 -24.02 17.02 -6.54
C ALA A 186 -24.46 16.98 -5.06
#